data_08d5fb396a8ba643ce1c5eb13f3537e3
#
_entry.id   08d5fb396a8ba643ce1c5eb13f3537e3
#
_cell.length_a   1.000
_cell.length_b   1.000
_cell.length_c   1.000
_cell.angle_alpha   90.00
_cell.angle_beta   90.00
_cell.angle_gamma   90.00
#
_symmetry.space_group_name_H-M   'P 1'
#
loop_
_entity.id
_entity.type
_entity.pdbx_description
1 polymer ?
#
loop_
_entity_poly.entity_id
_entity_poly.type
_entity_poly.pdbx_seq_one_letter_code
_entity_poly.pdbx_strand_id
1 'polypeptide(L)'
;MIDRSKKITGRFYTKAGGRKPVRDWLLALSKEDRRVIGRDIQKVEFGWPIGMPYCRAFGYGLWEVRSDLIGGRIARVIFCIVNGEMVLLHGFEKKTQKTPPRDIELALRRKLEIEG
;
A
#
# COMPACT_ATOMS: atom_id res chain seq x y z
N MET A 1 12.94 22.73 15.03
CA MET A 1 13.57 21.69 14.21
C MET A 1 12.53 20.80 13.56
N ILE A 2 12.63 20.58 12.27
CA ILE A 2 11.67 19.73 11.57
C ILE A 2 12.05 18.28 11.81
N ASP A 3 11.09 17.51 12.34
CA ASP A 3 11.25 16.07 12.49
C ASP A 3 11.13 15.40 11.12
N ARG A 4 12.24 14.81 10.64
CA ARG A 4 12.30 14.12 9.35
C ARG A 4 12.25 12.60 9.50
N SER A 5 12.01 12.12 10.70
CA SER A 5 11.89 10.69 10.92
C SER A 5 10.59 10.15 10.36
N LYS A 6 10.64 8.94 9.82
CA LYS A 6 9.42 8.25 9.40
C LYS A 6 8.59 7.92 10.64
N LYS A 7 7.29 8.11 10.53
CA LYS A 7 6.34 7.76 11.60
C LYS A 7 6.08 6.25 11.60
N ILE A 8 6.06 5.66 10.41
CA ILE A 8 5.97 4.21 10.21
C ILE A 8 6.91 3.85 9.08
N THR A 9 7.35 2.58 9.03
CA THR A 9 8.27 2.12 7.99
C THR A 9 7.58 1.09 7.11
N GLY A 10 7.64 1.30 5.80
CA GLY A 10 7.06 0.37 4.82
C GLY A 10 7.81 -0.94 4.76
N ARG A 11 7.07 -2.03 4.68
CA ARG A 11 7.61 -3.38 4.55
C ARG A 11 6.71 -4.17 3.61
N PHE A 12 7.30 -4.99 2.76
CA PHE A 12 6.52 -5.84 1.86
C PHE A 12 6.02 -7.08 2.60
N TYR A 13 4.72 -7.37 2.44
CA TYR A 13 4.20 -8.67 2.83
C TYR A 13 5.00 -9.76 2.10
N THR A 14 5.39 -10.79 2.84
CA THR A 14 6.18 -11.90 2.31
C THR A 14 5.40 -13.20 2.51
N LYS A 15 5.23 -13.96 1.41
CA LYS A 15 4.59 -15.27 1.46
C LYS A 15 5.51 -16.28 2.13
N ALA A 16 4.93 -17.41 2.55
CA ALA A 16 5.67 -18.49 3.19
C ALA A 16 6.89 -18.93 2.38
N GLY A 17 6.80 -18.92 1.05
CA GLY A 17 7.93 -19.29 0.18
C GLY A 17 8.93 -18.18 -0.06
N GLY A 18 8.77 -17.01 0.55
CA GLY A 18 9.69 -15.89 0.41
C GLY A 18 9.33 -14.89 -0.67
N ARG A 19 8.28 -15.15 -1.45
CA ARG A 19 7.84 -14.22 -2.49
C ARG A 19 7.21 -12.99 -1.88
N LYS A 20 7.46 -11.84 -2.51
CA LYS A 20 6.93 -10.54 -2.07
C LYS A 20 6.03 -9.99 -3.18
N PRO A 21 4.71 -10.28 -3.13
CA PRO A 21 3.81 -9.95 -4.24
C PRO A 21 3.77 -8.47 -4.61
N VAL A 22 3.75 -7.57 -3.63
CA VAL A 22 3.70 -6.14 -3.93
C VAL A 22 5.01 -5.67 -4.54
N ARG A 23 6.15 -6.16 -4.04
CA ARG A 23 7.45 -5.86 -4.61
C ARG A 23 7.52 -6.32 -6.07
N ASP A 24 7.07 -7.55 -6.34
CA ASP A 24 7.08 -8.11 -7.69
C ASP A 24 6.17 -7.30 -8.61
N TRP A 25 5.00 -6.91 -8.13
CA TRP A 25 4.07 -6.07 -8.88
C TRP A 25 4.69 -4.72 -9.24
N LEU A 26 5.35 -4.07 -8.27
CA LEU A 26 6.01 -2.79 -8.51
C LEU A 26 7.14 -2.93 -9.54
N LEU A 27 7.93 -3.99 -9.45
CA LEU A 27 9.05 -4.21 -10.37
C LEU A 27 8.57 -4.48 -11.81
N ALA A 28 7.34 -4.96 -11.98
CA ALA A 28 6.75 -5.19 -13.30
C ALA A 28 6.21 -3.91 -13.94
N LEU A 29 6.08 -2.83 -13.18
CA LEU A 29 5.60 -1.56 -13.69
C LEU A 29 6.72 -0.75 -14.34
N SER A 30 6.36 0.29 -15.09
CA SER A 30 7.35 1.22 -15.63
C SER A 30 8.08 1.92 -14.48
N LYS A 31 9.27 2.42 -14.78
CA LYS A 31 10.08 3.17 -13.82
C LYS A 31 9.32 4.40 -13.31
N GLU A 32 8.59 5.07 -14.18
CA GLU A 32 7.83 6.26 -13.84
C GLU A 32 6.68 5.94 -12.89
N ASP A 33 5.94 4.86 -13.17
CA ASP A 33 4.84 4.42 -12.32
C ASP A 33 5.35 4.04 -10.92
N ARG A 34 6.46 3.28 -10.88
CA ARG A 34 7.08 2.93 -9.59
C ARG A 34 7.48 4.16 -8.79
N ARG A 35 8.01 5.17 -9.46
CA ARG A 35 8.45 6.40 -8.79
C ARG A 35 7.28 7.11 -8.14
N VAL A 36 6.15 7.22 -8.86
CA VAL A 36 4.94 7.87 -8.35
C VAL A 36 4.40 7.11 -7.14
N ILE A 37 4.25 5.81 -7.27
CA ILE A 37 3.72 4.96 -6.19
C ILE A 37 4.65 5.00 -4.97
N GLY A 38 5.95 4.88 -5.20
CA GLY A 38 6.94 4.93 -4.12
C GLY A 38 6.90 6.25 -3.37
N ARG A 39 6.74 7.35 -4.10
CA ARG A 39 6.62 8.68 -3.49
C ARG A 39 5.38 8.78 -2.62
N ASP A 40 4.26 8.26 -3.09
CA ASP A 40 3.00 8.30 -2.35
C ASP A 40 3.08 7.42 -1.09
N ILE A 41 3.73 6.27 -1.18
CA ILE A 41 3.99 5.43 -0.01
C ILE A 41 4.84 6.19 1.01
N GLN A 42 5.89 6.89 0.55
CA GLN A 42 6.74 7.68 1.44
C GLN A 42 5.95 8.79 2.15
N LYS A 43 5.01 9.42 1.47
CA LYS A 43 4.16 10.45 2.09
C LYS A 43 3.41 9.86 3.29
N VAL A 44 2.94 8.63 3.16
CA VAL A 44 2.26 7.96 4.27
C VAL A 44 3.25 7.61 5.38
N GLU A 45 4.44 7.11 5.02
CA GLU A 45 5.47 6.78 6.02
C GLU A 45 5.84 7.97 6.90
N PHE A 46 6.01 9.14 6.29
CA PHE A 46 6.42 10.35 7.01
C PHE A 46 5.27 11.08 7.66
N GLY A 47 4.06 10.98 7.12
CA GLY A 47 2.90 11.74 7.57
C GLY A 47 1.90 10.99 8.43
N TRP A 48 2.12 9.71 8.68
CA TRP A 48 1.15 8.88 9.39
C TRP A 48 0.82 9.41 10.79
N PRO A 49 -0.44 9.43 11.23
CA PRO A 49 -1.63 9.10 10.44
C PRO A 49 -1.99 10.24 9.47
N ILE A 50 -2.31 9.87 8.23
CA ILE A 50 -2.65 10.82 7.18
C ILE A 50 -3.91 10.33 6.47
N GLY A 51 -4.86 11.25 6.22
CA GLY A 51 -6.12 10.90 5.59
C GLY A 51 -6.16 11.19 4.10
N MET A 52 -7.38 11.29 3.58
CA MET A 52 -7.61 11.62 2.17
C MET A 52 -6.90 12.92 1.80
N PRO A 53 -6.45 13.08 0.56
CA PRO A 53 -6.58 12.13 -0.57
C PRO A 53 -5.53 11.04 -0.62
N TYR A 54 -4.56 11.02 0.30
CA TYR A 54 -3.42 10.12 0.24
C TYR A 54 -3.72 8.72 0.73
N CYS A 55 -4.57 8.61 1.73
CA CYS A 55 -4.80 7.35 2.42
C CYS A 55 -6.27 7.20 2.80
N ARG A 56 -6.84 6.03 2.52
CA ARG A 56 -8.24 5.74 2.81
C ARG A 56 -8.34 4.49 3.69
N ALA A 57 -9.18 4.58 4.73
CA ALA A 57 -9.44 3.43 5.61
C ALA A 57 -10.61 2.60 5.06
N PHE A 58 -10.49 1.28 5.14
CA PHE A 58 -11.56 0.34 4.75
C PHE A 58 -12.25 -0.30 5.95
N GLY A 59 -11.72 -0.14 7.14
CA GLY A 59 -12.08 -0.95 8.28
C GLY A 59 -11.23 -2.23 8.33
N TYR A 60 -11.41 -3.06 9.33
CA TYR A 60 -10.63 -4.29 9.56
C TYR A 60 -9.13 -4.04 9.70
N GLY A 61 -8.73 -2.79 9.99
CA GLY A 61 -7.31 -2.45 10.07
C GLY A 61 -6.62 -2.35 8.72
N LEU A 62 -7.37 -2.16 7.64
CA LEU A 62 -6.84 -1.99 6.29
C LEU A 62 -6.94 -0.55 5.84
N TRP A 63 -5.90 -0.07 5.15
CA TRP A 63 -5.86 1.23 4.51
C TRP A 63 -5.37 1.08 3.07
N GLU A 64 -5.62 2.10 2.26
CA GLU A 64 -5.25 2.10 0.85
C GLU A 64 -4.50 3.38 0.51
N VAL A 65 -3.34 3.25 -0.13
CA VAL A 65 -2.63 4.38 -0.73
C VAL A 65 -3.09 4.50 -2.17
N ARG A 66 -3.49 5.69 -2.56
CA ARG A 66 -3.91 6.00 -3.93
C ARG A 66 -2.80 6.73 -4.67
N SER A 67 -2.52 6.30 -5.90
CA SER A 67 -1.56 6.96 -6.77
C SER A 67 -2.19 7.24 -8.14
N ASP A 68 -2.10 8.49 -8.57
CA ASP A 68 -2.56 8.91 -9.88
C ASP A 68 -1.40 8.75 -10.87
N LEU A 69 -1.57 7.86 -11.84
CA LEU A 69 -0.57 7.56 -12.85
C LEU A 69 -0.86 8.30 -14.16
N ILE A 70 0.13 8.34 -15.05
CA ILE A 70 0.00 8.95 -16.36
C ILE A 70 -1.12 8.24 -17.14
N GLY A 71 -1.89 9.01 -17.90
CA GLY A 71 -2.98 8.46 -18.73
C GLY A 71 -4.26 8.20 -17.96
N GLY A 72 -4.44 8.83 -16.82
CA GLY A 72 -5.68 8.68 -16.05
C GLY A 72 -5.78 7.35 -15.31
N ARG A 73 -4.71 6.57 -15.29
CA ARG A 73 -4.68 5.30 -14.56
C ARG A 73 -4.53 5.58 -13.05
N ILE A 74 -5.09 4.71 -12.25
CA ILE A 74 -5.01 4.83 -10.80
C ILE A 74 -4.47 3.52 -10.23
N ALA A 75 -3.39 3.62 -9.44
CA ALA A 75 -2.86 2.49 -8.71
C ALA A 75 -3.30 2.56 -7.24
N ARG A 76 -3.47 1.42 -6.65
CA ARG A 76 -3.84 1.27 -5.24
C ARG A 76 -2.92 0.28 -4.57
N VAL A 77 -2.50 0.61 -3.35
CA VAL A 77 -1.74 -0.32 -2.51
C VAL A 77 -2.44 -0.41 -1.17
N ILE A 78 -2.90 -1.61 -0.83
CA ILE A 78 -3.58 -1.87 0.45
C ILE A 78 -2.54 -2.29 1.47
N PHE A 79 -2.61 -1.70 2.66
CA PHE A 79 -1.66 -1.98 3.73
C PHE A 79 -2.33 -2.07 5.09
N CYS A 80 -1.62 -2.62 6.06
CA CYS A 80 -2.02 -2.61 7.47
C CYS A 80 -0.83 -2.13 8.31
N ILE A 81 -1.10 -1.77 9.56
CA ILE A 81 -0.07 -1.34 10.50
C ILE A 81 0.14 -2.45 11.53
N VAL A 82 1.39 -2.91 11.63
CA VAL A 82 1.77 -3.93 12.61
C VAL A 82 3.06 -3.50 13.27
N ASN A 83 3.03 -3.27 14.58
CA ASN A 83 4.22 -2.88 15.35
C ASN A 83 4.97 -1.70 14.75
N GLY A 84 4.23 -0.67 14.34
CA GLY A 84 4.83 0.54 13.76
C GLY A 84 5.30 0.38 12.33
N GLU A 85 5.04 -0.75 11.71
CA GLU A 85 5.37 -0.99 10.31
C GLU A 85 4.14 -0.92 9.42
N MET A 86 4.33 -0.33 8.24
CA MET A 86 3.33 -0.26 7.19
C MET A 86 3.54 -1.48 6.28
N VAL A 87 2.76 -2.53 6.50
CA VAL A 87 2.92 -3.77 5.74
C VAL A 87 2.11 -3.68 4.45
N LEU A 88 2.80 -3.67 3.32
CA LEU A 88 2.20 -3.56 1.99
C LEU A 88 1.68 -4.93 1.58
N LEU A 89 0.35 -5.08 1.55
CA LEU A 89 -0.31 -6.37 1.38
C LEU A 89 -0.67 -6.71 -0.06
N HIS A 90 -1.13 -5.72 -0.83
CA HIS A 90 -1.64 -5.96 -2.18
C HIS A 90 -1.59 -4.68 -3.00
N GLY A 91 -1.12 -4.79 -4.24
CA GLY A 91 -1.07 -3.66 -5.16
C GLY A 91 -1.75 -4.00 -6.47
N PHE A 92 -2.46 -3.05 -7.05
CA PHE A 92 -3.20 -3.25 -8.30
C PHE A 92 -3.54 -1.93 -8.96
N GLU A 93 -3.83 -1.96 -10.26
CA GLU A 93 -4.40 -0.83 -10.96
C GLU A 93 -5.91 -0.92 -10.86
N LYS A 94 -6.54 0.18 -10.48
CA LYS A 94 -7.97 0.24 -10.29
C LYS A 94 -8.63 0.80 -11.53
N LYS A 95 -9.65 0.11 -12.02
CA LYS A 95 -10.41 0.55 -13.21
C LYS A 95 -11.78 1.13 -12.85
N THR A 96 -12.18 1.02 -11.59
CA THR A 96 -13.49 1.50 -11.12
C THR A 96 -13.30 2.40 -9.92
N GLN A 97 -14.35 3.13 -9.54
CA GLN A 97 -14.31 4.03 -8.38
C GLN A 97 -14.09 3.27 -7.08
N LYS A 98 -14.72 2.11 -6.94
CA LYS A 98 -14.60 1.30 -5.73
C LYS A 98 -13.56 0.23 -5.87
N THR A 99 -12.86 -0.05 -4.77
CA THR A 99 -11.94 -1.17 -4.72
C THR A 99 -12.75 -2.46 -4.77
N PRO A 100 -12.45 -3.37 -5.72
CA PRO A 100 -13.21 -4.62 -5.82
C PRO A 100 -13.12 -5.45 -4.53
N PRO A 101 -14.22 -6.09 -4.11
CA PRO A 101 -14.21 -6.92 -2.90
C PRO A 101 -13.12 -7.98 -2.87
N ARG A 102 -12.79 -8.60 -4.00
CA ARG A 102 -11.77 -9.63 -4.05
C ARG A 102 -10.38 -9.11 -3.68
N ASP A 103 -10.10 -7.84 -4.00
CA ASP A 103 -8.81 -7.22 -3.66
C ASP A 103 -8.74 -6.95 -2.16
N ILE A 104 -9.85 -6.54 -1.57
CA ILE A 104 -9.96 -6.32 -0.12
C ILE A 104 -9.83 -7.66 0.61
N GLU A 105 -10.52 -8.70 0.13
CA GLU A 105 -10.47 -10.04 0.72
C GLU A 105 -9.06 -10.62 0.69
N LEU A 106 -8.35 -10.45 -0.42
CA LEU A 106 -6.98 -10.92 -0.56
C LEU A 106 -6.07 -10.20 0.45
N ALA A 107 -6.20 -8.88 0.57
CA ALA A 107 -5.42 -8.11 1.51
C ALA A 107 -5.72 -8.53 2.95
N LEU A 108 -6.99 -8.72 3.27
CA LEU A 108 -7.39 -9.15 4.60
C LEU A 108 -6.83 -10.53 4.95
N ARG A 109 -6.86 -11.47 4.00
CA ARG A 109 -6.31 -12.79 4.19
C ARG A 109 -4.80 -12.73 4.50
N ARG A 110 -4.08 -11.90 3.75
CA ARG A 110 -2.64 -11.70 3.97
C ARG A 110 -2.37 -11.04 5.33
N LYS A 111 -3.21 -10.11 5.73
CA LYS A 111 -3.12 -9.47 7.05
C LYS A 111 -3.25 -10.51 8.17
N LEU A 112 -4.24 -11.40 8.03
CA LEU A 112 -4.47 -12.44 9.04
C LEU A 112 -3.28 -13.41 9.15
N GLU A 113 -2.60 -13.69 8.05
CA GLU A 113 -1.39 -14.52 8.08
C GLU A 113 -0.28 -13.87 8.92
N ILE A 114 -0.15 -12.55 8.86
CA ILE A 114 0.88 -11.83 9.62
C ILE A 114 0.52 -11.82 11.10
N GLU A 115 -0.75 -11.65 11.42
CA GLU A 115 -1.23 -11.53 12.80
C GLU A 115 -1.39 -12.89 13.48
N GLY A 116 -1.65 -13.88 12.70
CA GLY A 116 -1.82 -15.24 13.16
C GLY A 116 -0.51 -15.96 13.33
#